data_62290ab7d4a244383ac578bc144f5b6d
#
_entry.id   62290ab7d4a244383ac578bc144f5b6d
#
_cell.length_a   1.000
_cell.length_b   1.000
_cell.length_c   1.000
_cell.angle_alpha   90.00
_cell.angle_beta   90.00
_cell.angle_gamma   90.00
#
_symmetry.space_group_name_H-M   'P 1'
#
loop_
_entity.id
_entity.type
_entity.pdbx_description
1 polymer ?
#
loop_
_entity_poly.entity_id
_entity_poly.type
_entity_poly.pdbx_seq_one_letter_code
_entity_poly.pdbx_strand_id
1 'polypeptide(L)'
;MHPYVKYRYSMRIKKWIASALALFISMSVFGGCNLGKDELQILNTEMYSKEVRDYLLAADDYEQIMALQSADIYDKQTTGISWEKQENVDKYTVVLSVNADMSDELQYVVDGAETEYTFNALMPNTKYYVKLQSYDNSGKMLRETKVQSFKTQSDFSQRIVNVDGVSNVRDIGGYNAQGNSTVKYGLLYRGARLNAITDDGLATFTQELGIKTELDVRYGTDGGKVVDIDGVAYQQLGMWAYSSILPDTCQPKATGAGLFDARTIDGIKGVFETLAEPENLPVYIHCTAGADRTGTICYLINGVLGVEYEGLVQDFELTSFSEQGRRWRSSVKNWEFQSEGVMQNDEKNFIAFGQMHSLMMQWYAPNGETLQKAIENYLINVCGISMETIESVRENLLV
;
A
#
# COMPACT_ATOMS: atom_id res chain seq x y z
N MET A 1 -13.97 -0.81 29.96
CA MET A 1 -14.51 0.42 29.36
C MET A 1 -13.34 1.14 28.70
N HIS A 2 -13.22 1.04 27.39
CA HIS A 2 -12.19 1.76 26.63
C HIS A 2 -12.69 3.16 26.27
N PRO A 3 -11.86 4.20 26.34
CA PRO A 3 -12.27 5.52 25.95
C PRO A 3 -12.25 5.67 24.42
N TYR A 4 -13.41 5.57 23.80
CA TYR A 4 -13.62 6.00 22.42
C TYR A 4 -13.78 7.52 22.40
N VAL A 5 -12.95 8.20 21.63
CA VAL A 5 -13.13 9.63 21.35
C VAL A 5 -13.86 9.76 20.01
N LYS A 6 -15.16 10.07 20.08
CA LYS A 6 -15.95 10.43 18.88
C LYS A 6 -15.62 11.86 18.47
N TYR A 7 -15.06 12.03 17.30
CA TYR A 7 -14.95 13.34 16.67
C TYR A 7 -16.24 13.68 15.92
N ARG A 8 -16.98 14.67 16.43
CA ARG A 8 -18.05 15.33 15.66
C ARG A 8 -17.40 16.46 14.87
N TYR A 9 -17.46 16.39 13.55
CA TYR A 9 -16.98 17.44 12.66
C TYR A 9 -17.83 18.71 12.80
N SER A 10 -17.20 19.79 13.18
CA SER A 10 -17.68 21.15 12.93
C SER A 10 -16.62 21.81 12.04
N MET A 11 -16.99 22.10 10.80
CA MET A 11 -16.14 22.85 9.87
C MET A 11 -15.74 24.20 10.50
N ARG A 12 -14.48 24.32 10.88
CA ARG A 12 -13.80 25.60 11.09
C ARG A 12 -12.49 25.55 10.34
N ILE A 13 -12.47 26.20 9.20
CA ILE A 13 -11.26 26.49 8.40
C ILE A 13 -10.26 27.23 9.30
N LYS A 14 -9.19 26.59 9.69
CA LYS A 14 -8.01 27.21 10.28
C LYS A 14 -6.90 27.25 9.25
N LYS A 15 -6.56 28.47 8.83
CA LYS A 15 -5.38 28.75 8.00
C LYS A 15 -4.13 28.25 8.72
N TRP A 16 -3.42 27.32 8.12
CA TRP A 16 -2.05 26.99 8.47
C TRP A 16 -1.14 27.28 7.29
N ILE A 17 -0.10 28.03 7.57
CA ILE A 17 0.95 28.42 6.62
C ILE A 17 1.83 27.17 6.42
N ALA A 18 1.81 26.61 5.22
CA ALA A 18 2.73 25.55 4.83
C ALA A 18 4.10 26.16 4.52
N SER A 19 5.13 25.71 5.20
CA SER A 19 6.53 26.05 4.92
C SER A 19 6.95 25.31 3.64
N ALA A 20 7.23 26.08 2.59
CA ALA A 20 7.77 25.57 1.34
C ALA A 20 9.14 24.95 1.54
N LEU A 21 9.25 23.64 1.35
CA LEU A 21 10.52 22.97 1.09
C LEU A 21 10.72 22.94 -0.43
N ALA A 22 11.63 23.80 -0.91
CA ALA A 22 11.97 23.87 -2.32
C ALA A 22 12.73 22.60 -2.72
N LEU A 23 12.09 21.67 -3.40
CA LEU A 23 12.76 20.63 -4.17
C LEU A 23 13.26 21.25 -5.48
N PHE A 24 14.57 21.21 -5.71
CA PHE A 24 15.17 21.53 -6.99
C PHE A 24 14.77 20.45 -8.01
N ILE A 25 13.72 20.71 -8.77
CA ILE A 25 13.42 19.97 -9.99
C ILE A 25 14.32 20.56 -11.09
N SER A 26 15.14 19.73 -11.72
CA SER A 26 15.89 20.08 -12.91
C SER A 26 14.92 20.53 -14.00
N MET A 27 14.85 21.85 -14.24
CA MET A 27 14.15 22.40 -15.40
C MET A 27 14.82 21.88 -16.67
N SER A 28 14.20 20.91 -17.32
CA SER A 28 14.37 20.76 -18.76
C SER A 28 13.63 21.92 -19.40
N VAL A 29 14.39 22.86 -19.93
CA VAL A 29 13.90 24.00 -20.71
C VAL A 29 13.23 23.45 -21.97
N PHE A 30 11.92 23.20 -21.89
CA PHE A 30 11.09 23.13 -23.08
C PHE A 30 10.61 24.54 -23.38
N GLY A 31 10.92 24.99 -24.63
CA GLY A 31 10.57 26.32 -25.13
C GLY A 31 9.10 26.64 -24.89
N GLY A 32 8.86 27.88 -24.46
CA GLY A 32 7.55 28.39 -24.11
C GLY A 32 6.55 28.24 -25.27
N CYS A 33 5.75 27.20 -25.22
CA CYS A 33 4.44 27.23 -25.84
C CYS A 33 3.52 27.97 -24.87
N ASN A 34 2.98 29.13 -25.30
CA ASN A 34 1.84 29.73 -24.62
C ASN A 34 0.71 28.67 -24.60
N LEU A 35 0.50 28.03 -23.47
CA LEU A 35 -0.67 27.20 -23.25
C LEU A 35 -1.90 28.07 -23.48
N GLY A 36 -2.85 27.63 -24.31
CA GLY A 36 -4.12 28.30 -24.43
C GLY A 36 -4.77 28.36 -23.05
N LYS A 37 -5.44 29.44 -22.69
CA LYS A 37 -6.07 29.64 -21.36
C LYS A 37 -6.99 28.49 -20.88
N ASP A 38 -7.22 27.49 -21.75
CA ASP A 38 -8.12 26.34 -21.55
C ASP A 38 -7.39 24.98 -21.48
N GLU A 39 -6.06 24.98 -21.44
CA GLU A 39 -5.28 23.74 -21.49
C GLU A 39 -4.66 23.41 -20.13
N LEU A 40 -4.74 22.13 -19.77
CA LEU A 40 -4.02 21.53 -18.65
C LEU A 40 -2.66 21.04 -19.15
N GLN A 41 -1.64 21.20 -18.34
CA GLN A 41 -0.36 20.54 -18.58
C GLN A 41 -0.29 19.26 -17.74
N ILE A 42 -0.04 18.12 -18.38
CA ILE A 42 0.26 16.89 -17.68
C ILE A 42 1.72 16.95 -17.23
N LEU A 43 1.97 16.93 -15.93
CA LEU A 43 3.30 17.13 -15.36
C LEU A 43 4.18 15.90 -15.52
N ASN A 44 3.62 14.73 -15.20
CA ASN A 44 4.34 13.47 -15.28
C ASN A 44 3.33 12.32 -15.48
N THR A 45 3.75 11.32 -16.22
CA THR A 45 2.96 10.08 -16.41
C THR A 45 3.65 8.84 -15.86
N GLU A 46 4.92 8.96 -15.44
CA GLU A 46 5.66 7.95 -14.72
C GLU A 46 5.19 7.89 -13.26
N MET A 47 4.75 6.73 -12.80
CA MET A 47 4.13 6.61 -11.48
C MET A 47 5.15 6.65 -10.33
N TYR A 48 6.40 6.28 -10.59
CA TYR A 48 7.41 6.08 -9.54
C TYR A 48 8.66 6.89 -9.78
N SER A 49 9.38 7.19 -8.69
CA SER A 49 10.74 7.72 -8.75
C SER A 49 11.67 6.79 -9.53
N LYS A 50 12.77 7.36 -10.02
CA LYS A 50 13.79 6.56 -10.72
C LYS A 50 14.31 5.42 -9.83
N GLU A 51 14.47 5.69 -8.55
CA GLU A 51 15.05 4.77 -7.58
C GLU A 51 14.13 3.55 -7.34
N VAL A 52 12.83 3.76 -7.21
CA VAL A 52 11.87 2.66 -7.11
C VAL A 52 11.84 1.85 -8.42
N ARG A 53 11.87 2.52 -9.56
CA ARG A 53 11.94 1.83 -10.87
C ARG A 53 13.20 1.00 -11.01
N ASP A 54 14.36 1.56 -10.65
CA ASP A 54 15.63 0.84 -10.68
C ASP A 54 15.58 -0.40 -9.76
N TYR A 55 14.99 -0.29 -8.57
CA TYR A 55 14.78 -1.43 -7.68
C TYR A 55 13.88 -2.49 -8.29
N LEU A 56 12.73 -2.10 -8.82
CA LEU A 56 11.77 -3.04 -9.40
C LEU A 56 12.33 -3.75 -10.64
N LEU A 57 13.23 -3.08 -11.39
CA LEU A 57 13.95 -3.65 -12.53
C LEU A 57 15.15 -4.49 -12.14
N ALA A 58 15.76 -4.22 -10.99
CA ALA A 58 16.95 -4.93 -10.54
C ALA A 58 16.71 -6.43 -10.26
N ALA A 59 15.45 -6.77 -9.96
CA ALA A 59 15.01 -8.15 -9.68
C ALA A 59 15.96 -8.89 -8.73
N ASP A 60 16.90 -9.68 -9.28
CA ASP A 60 17.86 -10.46 -8.52
C ASP A 60 19.25 -9.83 -8.43
N ASP A 61 19.45 -8.62 -8.96
CA ASP A 61 20.73 -7.93 -8.87
C ASP A 61 20.94 -7.33 -7.48
N TYR A 62 21.53 -8.16 -6.64
CA TYR A 62 21.82 -7.80 -5.25
C TYR A 62 22.69 -6.54 -5.13
N GLU A 63 23.69 -6.34 -6.00
CA GLU A 63 24.59 -5.18 -5.93
C GLU A 63 23.84 -3.88 -6.24
N GLN A 64 22.93 -3.89 -7.23
CA GLN A 64 22.05 -2.74 -7.50
C GLN A 64 21.12 -2.45 -6.33
N ILE A 65 20.49 -3.47 -5.75
CA ILE A 65 19.61 -3.31 -4.59
C ILE A 65 20.37 -2.71 -3.41
N MET A 66 21.58 -3.21 -3.14
CA MET A 66 22.43 -2.67 -2.06
C MET A 66 22.88 -1.23 -2.32
N ALA A 67 23.08 -0.83 -3.56
CA ALA A 67 23.42 0.55 -3.90
C ALA A 67 22.27 1.53 -3.58
N LEU A 68 21.02 1.08 -3.65
CA LEU A 68 19.84 1.88 -3.29
C LEU A 68 19.64 2.04 -1.78
N GLN A 69 20.26 1.19 -0.96
CA GLN A 69 20.09 1.22 0.50
C GLN A 69 20.60 2.50 1.18
N SER A 70 21.48 3.23 0.52
CA SER A 70 22.06 4.48 1.08
C SER A 70 21.17 5.71 0.88
N ALA A 71 20.10 5.60 0.09
CA ALA A 71 19.23 6.70 -0.24
C ALA A 71 18.00 6.73 0.70
N ASP A 72 17.76 7.87 1.33
CA ASP A 72 16.51 8.14 2.05
C ASP A 72 15.44 8.52 1.02
N ILE A 73 14.90 7.51 0.36
CA ILE A 73 13.92 7.68 -0.70
C ILE A 73 12.56 7.28 -0.18
N TYR A 74 11.70 8.26 -0.06
CA TYR A 74 10.29 8.05 0.23
C TYR A 74 9.52 8.17 -1.07
N ASP A 75 8.98 7.06 -1.54
CA ASP A 75 8.27 7.10 -2.80
C ASP A 75 6.87 7.69 -2.63
N LYS A 76 6.50 8.52 -3.61
CA LYS A 76 5.16 9.07 -3.77
C LYS A 76 4.80 9.00 -5.24
N GLN A 77 3.53 8.82 -5.52
CA GLN A 77 3.06 9.03 -6.89
C GLN A 77 3.34 10.48 -7.30
N THR A 78 3.86 10.64 -8.52
CA THR A 78 4.31 11.94 -9.03
C THR A 78 3.50 12.42 -10.23
N THR A 79 2.54 11.62 -10.70
CA THR A 79 1.65 11.99 -11.80
C THR A 79 0.72 13.11 -11.35
N GLY A 80 0.70 14.18 -12.10
CA GLY A 80 -0.09 15.36 -11.75
C GLY A 80 -0.46 16.21 -12.96
N ILE A 81 -1.16 17.29 -12.69
CA ILE A 81 -1.54 18.32 -13.67
C ILE A 81 -1.20 19.70 -13.15
N SER A 82 -0.97 20.65 -14.06
CA SER A 82 -0.89 22.06 -13.72
C SER A 82 -1.72 22.89 -14.70
N TRP A 83 -2.01 24.13 -14.29
CA TRP A 83 -2.79 25.10 -15.07
C TRP A 83 -2.34 26.53 -14.82
N GLU A 84 -2.72 27.42 -15.71
CA GLU A 84 -2.52 28.86 -15.48
C GLU A 84 -3.47 29.38 -14.40
N LYS A 85 -2.93 30.18 -13.47
CA LYS A 85 -3.72 30.83 -12.43
C LYS A 85 -4.78 31.75 -13.05
N GLN A 86 -6.02 31.62 -12.58
CA GLN A 86 -7.14 32.44 -13.01
C GLN A 86 -7.47 33.50 -11.95
N GLU A 87 -7.95 34.66 -12.38
CA GLU A 87 -8.37 35.73 -11.48
C GLU A 87 -9.75 35.44 -10.89
N ASN A 88 -9.97 35.88 -9.66
CA ASN A 88 -11.25 35.76 -8.92
C ASN A 88 -11.70 34.32 -8.65
N VAL A 89 -10.78 33.37 -8.65
CA VAL A 89 -11.04 31.97 -8.30
C VAL A 89 -10.81 31.75 -6.81
N ASP A 90 -11.83 31.22 -6.13
CA ASP A 90 -11.76 30.80 -4.74
C ASP A 90 -11.30 29.34 -4.61
N LYS A 91 -11.76 28.48 -5.51
CA LYS A 91 -11.35 27.10 -5.58
C LYS A 91 -11.37 26.54 -6.97
N TYR A 92 -10.56 25.51 -7.18
CA TYR A 92 -10.63 24.64 -8.34
C TYR A 92 -11.23 23.29 -7.95
N THR A 93 -11.82 22.60 -8.91
CA THR A 93 -12.14 21.17 -8.81
C THR A 93 -11.47 20.45 -9.98
N VAL A 94 -10.54 19.57 -9.66
CA VAL A 94 -9.96 18.63 -10.62
C VAL A 94 -10.92 17.45 -10.72
N VAL A 95 -11.41 17.16 -11.90
CA VAL A 95 -12.34 16.06 -12.17
C VAL A 95 -11.62 15.01 -12.99
N LEU A 96 -11.55 13.79 -12.46
CA LEU A 96 -10.83 12.66 -13.05
C LEU A 96 -11.78 11.49 -13.28
N SER A 97 -11.67 10.82 -14.42
CA SER A 97 -12.40 9.59 -14.71
C SER A 97 -11.56 8.62 -15.53
N VAL A 98 -11.85 7.33 -15.47
CA VAL A 98 -11.33 6.33 -16.41
C VAL A 98 -12.18 6.22 -17.67
N ASN A 99 -13.36 6.86 -17.69
CA ASN A 99 -14.30 6.86 -18.80
C ASN A 99 -14.25 8.17 -19.60
N ALA A 100 -14.28 8.07 -20.93
CA ALA A 100 -14.19 9.24 -21.79
C ALA A 100 -15.41 10.18 -21.68
N ASP A 101 -16.54 9.67 -21.27
CA ASP A 101 -17.78 10.43 -21.03
C ASP A 101 -17.83 11.05 -19.63
N MET A 102 -16.73 10.91 -18.85
CA MET A 102 -16.59 11.39 -17.47
C MET A 102 -17.61 10.73 -16.51
N SER A 103 -18.17 9.58 -16.83
CA SER A 103 -18.93 8.78 -15.86
C SER A 103 -18.00 8.25 -14.76
N ASP A 104 -18.55 7.99 -13.59
CA ASP A 104 -17.79 7.52 -12.40
C ASP A 104 -16.60 8.45 -12.06
N GLU A 105 -16.84 9.77 -12.10
CA GLU A 105 -15.82 10.78 -11.84
C GLU A 105 -15.43 10.88 -10.37
N LEU A 106 -14.14 11.06 -10.12
CA LEU A 106 -13.59 11.52 -8.85
C LEU A 106 -13.38 13.02 -8.92
N GLN A 107 -13.65 13.72 -7.83
CA GLN A 107 -13.52 15.16 -7.74
C GLN A 107 -12.58 15.54 -6.59
N TYR A 108 -11.58 16.37 -6.90
CA TYR A 108 -10.60 16.87 -5.94
C TYR A 108 -10.72 18.38 -5.84
N VAL A 109 -11.02 18.87 -4.65
CA VAL A 109 -11.13 20.31 -4.39
C VAL A 109 -9.76 20.86 -4.04
N VAL A 110 -9.34 21.88 -4.77
CA VAL A 110 -8.02 22.52 -4.66
C VAL A 110 -8.22 24.01 -4.39
N ASP A 111 -7.40 24.59 -3.49
CA ASP A 111 -7.46 26.00 -3.15
C ASP A 111 -7.21 26.88 -4.41
N GLY A 112 -7.90 28.01 -4.52
CA GLY A 112 -7.75 28.94 -5.66
C GLY A 112 -6.37 29.60 -5.78
N ALA A 113 -5.51 29.45 -4.77
CA ALA A 113 -4.12 29.90 -4.84
C ALA A 113 -3.21 28.90 -5.58
N GLU A 114 -3.58 27.64 -5.60
CA GLU A 114 -2.81 26.55 -6.21
C GLU A 114 -2.94 26.56 -7.74
N THR A 115 -1.93 26.03 -8.40
CA THR A 115 -1.86 25.92 -9.87
C THR A 115 -1.44 24.53 -10.34
N GLU A 116 -1.38 23.57 -9.43
CA GLU A 116 -1.04 22.19 -9.72
C GLU A 116 -1.78 21.24 -8.77
N TYR A 117 -1.90 20.00 -9.19
CA TYR A 117 -2.44 18.92 -8.37
C TYR A 117 -1.73 17.60 -8.70
N THR A 118 -1.28 16.88 -7.67
CA THR A 118 -0.70 15.53 -7.79
C THR A 118 -1.72 14.50 -7.34
N PHE A 119 -1.92 13.48 -8.16
CA PHE A 119 -2.86 12.40 -7.85
C PHE A 119 -2.27 11.41 -6.85
N ASN A 120 -3.11 10.86 -5.98
CA ASN A 120 -2.69 10.01 -4.86
C ASN A 120 -2.82 8.51 -5.13
N ALA A 121 -3.78 8.10 -5.97
CA ALA A 121 -4.22 6.71 -6.03
C ALA A 121 -4.46 6.21 -7.47
N LEU A 122 -3.66 6.66 -8.43
CA LEU A 122 -3.78 6.21 -9.81
C LEU A 122 -3.42 4.72 -9.96
N MET A 123 -4.05 4.08 -10.94
CA MET A 123 -3.74 2.73 -11.37
C MET A 123 -2.60 2.73 -12.40
N PRO A 124 -1.71 1.71 -12.39
CA PRO A 124 -0.67 1.58 -13.40
C PRO A 124 -1.27 1.30 -14.79
N ASN A 125 -0.57 1.75 -15.84
CA ASN A 125 -0.90 1.52 -17.24
C ASN A 125 -2.34 1.88 -17.67
N THR A 126 -2.97 2.80 -16.92
CA THR A 126 -4.39 3.15 -17.05
C THR A 126 -4.56 4.49 -17.75
N LYS A 127 -5.50 4.55 -18.70
CA LYS A 127 -5.88 5.80 -19.36
C LYS A 127 -6.90 6.53 -18.50
N TYR A 128 -6.61 7.81 -18.24
CA TYR A 128 -7.47 8.73 -17.51
C TYR A 128 -7.91 9.88 -18.38
N TYR A 129 -9.06 10.42 -18.05
CA TYR A 129 -9.63 11.65 -18.60
C TYR A 129 -9.74 12.67 -17.47
N VAL A 130 -9.35 13.91 -17.74
CA VAL A 130 -9.27 14.96 -16.73
C VAL A 130 -9.77 16.28 -17.27
N LYS A 131 -10.49 17.03 -16.44
CA LYS A 131 -10.87 18.43 -16.68
C LYS A 131 -10.74 19.22 -15.37
N LEU A 132 -10.64 20.55 -15.51
CA LEU A 132 -10.58 21.48 -14.39
C LEU A 132 -11.80 22.38 -14.42
N GLN A 133 -12.42 22.57 -13.28
CA GLN A 133 -13.49 23.55 -13.05
C GLN A 133 -12.99 24.61 -12.06
N SER A 134 -13.29 25.87 -12.30
CA SER A 134 -12.96 26.97 -11.40
C SER A 134 -14.24 27.63 -10.87
N TYR A 135 -14.22 28.04 -9.60
CA TYR A 135 -15.37 28.60 -8.90
C TYR A 135 -14.99 29.88 -8.15
N ASP A 136 -15.93 30.83 -8.09
CA ASP A 136 -15.80 32.00 -7.24
C ASP A 136 -16.20 31.70 -5.79
N ASN A 137 -16.08 32.72 -4.92
CA ASN A 137 -16.40 32.61 -3.51
C ASN A 137 -17.91 32.43 -3.21
N SER A 138 -18.77 32.63 -4.21
CA SER A 138 -20.21 32.35 -4.10
C SER A 138 -20.55 30.91 -4.49
N GLY A 139 -19.55 30.13 -4.97
CA GLY A 139 -19.73 28.78 -5.49
C GLY A 139 -20.24 28.73 -6.92
N LYS A 140 -20.24 29.86 -7.64
CA LYS A 140 -20.60 29.91 -9.06
C LYS A 140 -19.41 29.44 -9.88
N MET A 141 -19.66 28.49 -10.79
CA MET A 141 -18.65 28.05 -11.73
C MET A 141 -18.31 29.18 -12.71
N LEU A 142 -17.03 29.53 -12.76
CA LEU A 142 -16.48 30.55 -13.64
C LEU A 142 -16.09 29.97 -14.99
N ARG A 143 -15.48 28.76 -14.96
CA ARG A 143 -14.94 28.13 -16.16
C ARG A 143 -14.81 26.62 -15.98
N GLU A 144 -14.85 25.90 -17.10
CA GLU A 144 -14.49 24.50 -17.23
C GLU A 144 -13.57 24.33 -18.45
N THR A 145 -12.48 23.56 -18.30
CA THR A 145 -11.58 23.23 -19.42
C THR A 145 -12.19 22.12 -20.27
N LYS A 146 -11.66 21.93 -21.47
CA LYS A 146 -11.93 20.72 -22.25
C LYS A 146 -11.38 19.50 -21.52
N VAL A 147 -12.04 18.36 -21.73
CA VAL A 147 -11.54 17.07 -21.25
C VAL A 147 -10.24 16.75 -22.00
N GLN A 148 -9.18 16.47 -21.26
CA GLN A 148 -7.91 15.96 -21.77
C GLN A 148 -7.73 14.53 -21.30
N SER A 149 -6.79 13.79 -21.89
CA SER A 149 -6.48 12.44 -21.44
C SER A 149 -4.99 12.22 -21.33
N PHE A 150 -4.61 11.40 -20.38
CA PHE A 150 -3.24 10.90 -20.22
C PHE A 150 -3.29 9.41 -19.90
N LYS A 151 -2.16 8.75 -20.01
CA LYS A 151 -2.01 7.35 -19.59
C LYS A 151 -0.86 7.27 -18.59
N THR A 152 -1.11 6.71 -17.43
CA THR A 152 -0.06 6.38 -16.46
C THR A 152 0.87 5.35 -17.07
N GLN A 153 2.18 5.54 -16.88
CA GLN A 153 3.20 4.64 -17.36
C GLN A 153 3.83 3.90 -16.18
N SER A 154 3.87 2.59 -16.28
CA SER A 154 4.59 1.74 -15.35
C SER A 154 4.95 0.44 -16.05
N ASP A 155 6.21 0.06 -15.98
CA ASP A 155 6.69 -1.26 -16.40
C ASP A 155 6.39 -2.34 -15.35
N PHE A 156 5.77 -1.91 -14.23
CA PHE A 156 5.52 -2.74 -13.05
C PHE A 156 4.05 -2.76 -12.68
N SER A 157 3.65 -3.82 -12.01
CA SER A 157 2.30 -4.01 -11.53
C SER A 157 2.07 -3.47 -10.09
N GLN A 158 3.13 -3.22 -9.33
CA GLN A 158 3.01 -2.71 -7.96
C GLN A 158 2.36 -1.33 -7.95
N ARG A 159 1.52 -1.07 -6.95
CA ARG A 159 0.79 0.19 -6.82
C ARG A 159 0.98 0.79 -5.43
N ILE A 160 1.87 1.78 -5.33
CA ILE A 160 2.04 2.61 -4.13
C ILE A 160 0.97 3.69 -4.15
N VAL A 161 0.41 4.01 -2.99
CA VAL A 161 -0.68 4.97 -2.83
C VAL A 161 -0.26 6.03 -1.81
N ASN A 162 -0.53 7.29 -2.12
CA ASN A 162 -0.31 8.40 -1.18
C ASN A 162 -1.56 8.60 -0.32
N VAL A 163 -1.45 8.29 0.97
CA VAL A 163 -2.49 8.64 1.96
C VAL A 163 -1.84 9.59 2.95
N ASP A 164 -2.25 10.86 2.92
CA ASP A 164 -1.59 11.87 3.74
C ASP A 164 -1.68 11.56 5.23
N GLY A 165 -0.54 11.66 5.91
CA GLY A 165 -0.38 11.24 7.30
C GLY A 165 -0.23 9.73 7.53
N VAL A 166 -0.25 8.89 6.47
CA VAL A 166 -0.05 7.43 6.58
C VAL A 166 1.04 6.98 5.63
N SER A 167 2.09 6.39 6.16
CA SER A 167 3.22 5.89 5.38
C SER A 167 3.05 4.42 4.98
N ASN A 168 3.88 3.98 4.01
CA ASN A 168 3.97 2.58 3.59
C ASN A 168 2.66 2.01 3.00
N VAL A 169 1.80 2.88 2.44
CA VAL A 169 0.51 2.45 1.88
C VAL A 169 0.70 1.95 0.46
N ARG A 170 0.17 0.77 0.18
CA ARG A 170 0.13 0.20 -1.17
C ARG A 170 -0.98 -0.82 -1.33
N ASP A 171 -1.38 -1.00 -2.57
CA ASP A 171 -2.23 -2.10 -3.03
C ASP A 171 -1.38 -3.39 -3.08
N ILE A 172 -1.90 -4.50 -2.63
CA ILE A 172 -1.24 -5.80 -2.78
C ILE A 172 -1.72 -6.56 -4.03
N GLY A 173 -2.53 -5.92 -4.86
CA GLY A 173 -2.92 -6.42 -6.19
C GLY A 173 -1.82 -6.26 -7.24
N GLY A 174 -2.09 -6.78 -8.44
CA GLY A 174 -1.23 -6.69 -9.60
C GLY A 174 -0.13 -7.76 -9.68
N TYR A 175 0.09 -8.56 -8.65
CA TYR A 175 1.04 -9.65 -8.70
C TYR A 175 0.51 -10.81 -9.55
N ASN A 176 1.39 -11.36 -10.39
CA ASN A 176 1.07 -12.59 -11.11
C ASN A 176 0.94 -13.76 -10.12
N ALA A 177 -0.07 -14.57 -10.32
CA ALA A 177 -0.37 -15.78 -9.57
C ALA A 177 -0.32 -17.01 -10.48
N GLN A 178 -0.29 -18.20 -9.88
CA GLN A 178 -0.30 -19.45 -10.66
C GLN A 178 -1.55 -19.55 -11.54
N GLY A 179 -1.42 -20.29 -12.64
CA GLY A 179 -2.54 -20.53 -13.56
C GLY A 179 -2.90 -19.36 -14.49
N ASN A 180 -1.97 -18.43 -14.72
CA ASN A 180 -2.17 -17.18 -15.49
C ASN A 180 -3.18 -16.21 -14.84
N SER A 181 -3.41 -16.34 -13.55
CA SER A 181 -4.23 -15.42 -12.77
C SER A 181 -3.40 -14.22 -12.29
N THR A 182 -4.08 -13.16 -11.93
CA THR A 182 -3.46 -11.96 -11.33
C THR A 182 -4.26 -11.56 -10.09
N VAL A 183 -3.59 -11.10 -9.05
CA VAL A 183 -4.27 -10.54 -7.87
C VAL A 183 -4.96 -9.24 -8.27
N LYS A 184 -6.27 -9.14 -8.02
CA LYS A 184 -7.07 -7.95 -8.35
C LYS A 184 -6.57 -6.72 -7.62
N TYR A 185 -6.53 -5.60 -8.34
CA TYR A 185 -6.31 -4.29 -7.73
C TYR A 185 -7.54 -3.78 -6.98
N GLY A 186 -7.29 -2.88 -6.05
CA GLY A 186 -8.34 -2.09 -5.42
C GLY A 186 -9.14 -2.81 -4.34
N LEU A 187 -8.76 -4.02 -3.97
CA LEU A 187 -9.51 -4.84 -3.00
C LEU A 187 -8.78 -5.04 -1.68
N LEU A 188 -7.45 -5.01 -1.70
CA LEU A 188 -6.67 -5.22 -0.50
C LEU A 188 -5.46 -4.29 -0.46
N TYR A 189 -5.41 -3.47 0.56
CA TYR A 189 -4.36 -2.49 0.81
C TYR A 189 -3.63 -2.81 2.10
N ARG A 190 -2.36 -2.43 2.15
CA ARG A 190 -1.55 -2.51 3.37
C ARG A 190 -0.85 -1.19 3.65
N GLY A 191 -0.51 -0.94 4.91
CA GLY A 191 0.26 0.25 5.29
C GLY A 191 0.51 0.35 6.78
N ALA A 192 0.97 1.52 7.23
CA ALA A 192 1.16 1.84 8.64
C ALA A 192 -0.19 2.16 9.32
N ARG A 193 -0.16 2.29 10.65
CA ARG A 193 -1.31 2.70 11.47
C ARG A 193 -1.83 4.09 11.06
N LEU A 194 -3.12 4.32 11.25
CA LEU A 194 -3.81 5.53 10.82
C LEU A 194 -3.74 6.71 11.81
N ASN A 195 -2.92 6.64 12.84
CA ASN A 195 -2.90 7.60 13.94
C ASN A 195 -2.65 9.07 13.54
N ALA A 196 -1.96 9.29 12.43
CA ALA A 196 -1.59 10.60 11.92
C ALA A 196 -2.30 10.94 10.60
N ILE A 197 -3.31 10.14 10.20
CA ILE A 197 -4.08 10.41 8.98
C ILE A 197 -4.69 11.80 9.06
N THR A 198 -4.56 12.57 8.00
CA THR A 198 -5.15 13.91 7.88
C THR A 198 -6.53 13.86 7.23
N ASP A 199 -7.20 15.00 7.15
CA ASP A 199 -8.50 15.09 6.44
C ASP A 199 -8.34 14.74 4.95
N ASP A 200 -7.23 15.14 4.31
CA ASP A 200 -6.92 14.78 2.92
C ASP A 200 -6.61 13.28 2.78
N GLY A 201 -5.89 12.72 3.75
CA GLY A 201 -5.65 11.29 3.82
C GLY A 201 -6.94 10.49 4.02
N LEU A 202 -7.87 10.98 4.85
CA LEU A 202 -9.20 10.38 5.02
C LEU A 202 -10.02 10.42 3.73
N ALA A 203 -9.95 11.53 2.98
CA ALA A 203 -10.63 11.61 1.68
C ALA A 203 -10.06 10.58 0.69
N THR A 204 -8.74 10.45 0.59
CA THR A 204 -8.12 9.41 -0.23
C THR A 204 -8.54 8.01 0.25
N PHE A 205 -8.47 7.75 1.55
CA PHE A 205 -8.77 6.44 2.15
C PHE A 205 -10.22 6.00 1.92
N THR A 206 -11.18 6.90 2.11
CA THR A 206 -12.61 6.57 2.03
C THR A 206 -13.23 6.78 0.66
N GLN A 207 -12.79 7.81 -0.10
CA GLN A 207 -13.42 8.17 -1.36
C GLN A 207 -12.69 7.60 -2.59
N GLU A 208 -11.34 7.63 -2.60
CA GLU A 208 -10.57 7.10 -3.72
C GLU A 208 -10.32 5.60 -3.60
N LEU A 209 -9.92 5.12 -2.41
CA LEU A 209 -9.68 3.70 -2.17
C LEU A 209 -10.96 2.96 -1.79
N GLY A 210 -11.98 3.65 -1.31
CA GLY A 210 -13.27 3.09 -0.94
C GLY A 210 -13.17 2.07 0.20
N ILE A 211 -12.21 2.22 1.12
CA ILE A 211 -11.99 1.24 2.19
C ILE A 211 -13.25 1.05 3.02
N LYS A 212 -13.67 -0.20 3.18
CA LYS A 212 -14.83 -0.59 3.97
C LYS A 212 -14.44 -1.23 5.30
N THR A 213 -13.27 -1.88 5.36
CA THR A 213 -12.83 -2.59 6.55
C THR A 213 -11.37 -2.29 6.86
N GLU A 214 -11.09 -1.91 8.10
CA GLU A 214 -9.75 -1.77 8.67
C GLU A 214 -9.43 -2.99 9.54
N LEU A 215 -8.36 -3.72 9.20
CA LEU A 215 -7.85 -4.85 9.96
C LEU A 215 -6.55 -4.46 10.68
N ASP A 216 -6.64 -4.29 11.98
CA ASP A 216 -5.50 -3.99 12.84
C ASP A 216 -4.90 -5.28 13.40
N VAL A 217 -3.75 -5.70 12.85
CA VAL A 217 -3.08 -6.92 13.29
C VAL A 217 -2.13 -6.73 14.49
N ARG A 218 -2.34 -5.66 15.26
CA ARG A 218 -1.62 -5.42 16.52
C ARG A 218 -2.34 -6.09 17.70
N TYR A 219 -1.56 -6.47 18.71
CA TYR A 219 -2.11 -6.73 20.04
C TYR A 219 -2.27 -5.39 20.79
N GLY A 220 -3.49 -5.02 21.11
CA GLY A 220 -3.75 -3.68 21.66
C GLY A 220 -3.40 -2.60 20.65
N THR A 221 -3.00 -1.43 21.11
CA THR A 221 -2.74 -0.27 20.24
C THR A 221 -1.25 -0.03 19.97
N ASP A 222 -0.34 -0.79 20.58
CA ASP A 222 1.11 -0.54 20.54
C ASP A 222 1.46 0.96 20.76
N GLY A 223 0.77 1.60 21.71
CA GLY A 223 0.93 3.02 22.01
C GLY A 223 0.26 3.99 21.03
N GLY A 224 -0.45 3.48 20.03
CA GLY A 224 -1.25 4.29 19.11
C GLY A 224 -2.72 4.36 19.53
N LYS A 225 -3.48 5.21 18.84
CA LYS A 225 -4.94 5.30 18.98
C LYS A 225 -5.60 4.51 17.86
N VAL A 226 -6.77 3.96 18.13
CA VAL A 226 -7.69 3.56 17.07
C VAL A 226 -8.34 4.84 16.54
N VAL A 227 -8.36 4.99 15.24
CA VAL A 227 -9.05 6.09 14.55
C VAL A 227 -10.41 5.57 14.13
N ASP A 228 -11.46 6.14 14.67
CA ASP A 228 -12.83 5.79 14.27
C ASP A 228 -13.17 6.54 12.97
N ILE A 229 -13.30 5.81 11.88
CA ILE A 229 -13.58 6.35 10.54
C ILE A 229 -15.03 5.99 10.21
N ASP A 230 -15.85 7.02 9.97
CA ASP A 230 -17.26 6.82 9.63
C ASP A 230 -17.41 5.99 8.35
N GLY A 231 -18.25 4.96 8.42
CA GLY A 231 -18.47 4.03 7.31
C GLY A 231 -17.39 2.94 7.11
N VAL A 232 -16.34 2.90 7.94
CA VAL A 232 -15.31 1.86 7.90
C VAL A 232 -15.44 0.94 9.13
N ALA A 233 -15.62 -0.35 8.89
CA ALA A 233 -15.66 -1.35 9.96
C ALA A 233 -14.24 -1.60 10.50
N TYR A 234 -14.05 -1.51 11.82
CA TYR A 234 -12.77 -1.79 12.47
C TYR A 234 -12.77 -3.17 13.12
N GLN A 235 -11.73 -3.96 12.83
CA GLN A 235 -11.50 -5.25 13.47
C GLN A 235 -10.06 -5.33 13.98
N GLN A 236 -9.88 -5.70 15.25
CA GLN A 236 -8.56 -5.97 15.83
C GLN A 236 -8.27 -7.47 15.84
N LEU A 237 -7.36 -7.89 14.98
CA LEU A 237 -6.99 -9.29 14.74
C LEU A 237 -5.50 -9.50 15.04
N GLY A 238 -5.13 -9.34 16.31
CA GLY A 238 -3.74 -9.35 16.75
C GLY A 238 -2.99 -10.63 16.40
N MET A 239 -1.78 -10.48 15.85
CA MET A 239 -0.88 -11.57 15.52
C MET A 239 0.59 -11.22 15.75
N TRP A 240 1.45 -12.22 15.85
CA TRP A 240 2.90 -12.07 15.81
C TRP A 240 3.42 -12.09 14.37
N ALA A 241 4.70 -11.72 14.20
CA ALA A 241 5.34 -11.68 12.88
C ALA A 241 6.26 -12.89 12.67
N TYR A 242 6.57 -13.15 11.40
CA TYR A 242 7.59 -14.09 10.96
C TYR A 242 7.36 -15.52 11.49
N SER A 243 8.44 -16.21 11.90
CA SER A 243 8.36 -17.59 12.39
C SER A 243 7.51 -17.76 13.65
N SER A 244 7.16 -16.67 14.36
CA SER A 244 6.28 -16.73 15.53
C SER A 244 4.82 -17.12 15.20
N ILE A 245 4.45 -17.16 13.92
CA ILE A 245 3.17 -17.73 13.47
C ILE A 245 3.20 -19.27 13.44
N LEU A 246 4.39 -19.89 13.42
CA LEU A 246 4.56 -21.32 13.30
C LEU A 246 4.63 -21.99 14.69
N PRO A 247 4.06 -23.20 14.86
CA PRO A 247 4.15 -23.94 16.11
C PRO A 247 5.59 -24.11 16.61
N ASP A 248 5.77 -24.14 17.92
CA ASP A 248 7.09 -24.29 18.56
C ASP A 248 7.84 -25.55 18.09
N THR A 249 7.11 -26.59 17.70
CA THR A 249 7.69 -27.81 17.10
C THR A 249 8.35 -27.58 15.76
N CYS A 250 7.97 -26.53 15.05
CA CYS A 250 8.53 -26.15 13.76
C CYS A 250 9.72 -25.20 13.89
N GLN A 251 10.02 -24.74 15.12
CA GLN A 251 11.04 -23.72 15.35
C GLN A 251 12.38 -24.35 15.79
N PRO A 252 13.51 -23.77 15.35
CA PRO A 252 14.81 -24.20 15.86
C PRO A 252 14.90 -23.96 17.37
N LYS A 253 15.39 -24.92 18.12
CA LYS A 253 15.51 -24.87 19.59
C LYS A 253 16.34 -23.69 20.13
N ALA A 254 17.12 -23.03 19.27
CA ALA A 254 18.06 -21.97 19.66
C ALA A 254 17.49 -20.55 19.56
N THR A 255 16.31 -20.33 18.98
CA THR A 255 15.88 -18.94 18.66
C THR A 255 15.17 -18.22 19.79
N GLY A 256 14.80 -18.90 20.88
CA GLY A 256 14.05 -18.25 21.97
C GLY A 256 12.78 -17.51 21.52
N ALA A 257 12.36 -17.75 20.30
CA ALA A 257 11.30 -17.03 19.61
C ALA A 257 9.90 -17.55 19.95
N GLY A 258 9.79 -18.45 20.90
CA GLY A 258 8.54 -19.11 21.29
C GLY A 258 7.45 -18.16 21.78
N LEU A 259 6.80 -17.49 20.85
CA LEU A 259 5.58 -16.70 21.10
C LEU A 259 4.41 -17.20 20.24
N PHE A 260 4.50 -18.44 19.74
CA PHE A 260 3.32 -19.05 19.12
C PHE A 260 2.21 -19.15 20.17
N ASP A 261 1.10 -18.49 19.90
CA ASP A 261 -0.07 -18.57 20.77
C ASP A 261 -1.37 -18.66 19.95
N ALA A 262 -2.43 -19.14 20.63
CA ALA A 262 -3.74 -19.31 20.00
C ALA A 262 -4.30 -17.99 19.45
N ARG A 263 -4.00 -16.84 20.05
CA ARG A 263 -4.48 -15.54 19.58
C ARG A 263 -3.90 -15.16 18.22
N THR A 264 -2.64 -15.55 17.94
CA THR A 264 -2.05 -15.38 16.60
C THR A 264 -2.83 -16.18 15.56
N ILE A 265 -3.20 -17.40 15.89
CA ILE A 265 -4.00 -18.27 14.99
C ILE A 265 -5.39 -17.68 14.78
N ASP A 266 -6.05 -17.26 15.86
CA ASP A 266 -7.37 -16.61 15.78
C ASP A 266 -7.30 -15.33 14.94
N GLY A 267 -6.22 -14.55 15.08
CA GLY A 267 -5.98 -13.35 14.28
C GLY A 267 -5.85 -13.65 12.77
N ILE A 268 -5.00 -14.63 12.42
CA ILE A 268 -4.84 -15.08 11.02
C ILE A 268 -6.19 -15.58 10.47
N LYS A 269 -6.89 -16.43 11.23
CA LYS A 269 -8.19 -16.96 10.83
C LYS A 269 -9.19 -15.85 10.59
N GLY A 270 -9.32 -14.87 11.49
CA GLY A 270 -10.21 -13.73 11.34
C GLY A 270 -9.91 -12.89 10.09
N VAL A 271 -8.62 -12.72 9.70
CA VAL A 271 -8.26 -12.06 8.44
C VAL A 271 -8.82 -12.82 7.25
N PHE A 272 -8.62 -14.13 7.16
CA PHE A 272 -9.10 -14.94 6.03
C PHE A 272 -10.63 -15.00 5.99
N GLU A 273 -11.31 -15.12 7.13
CA GLU A 273 -12.76 -15.07 7.22
C GLU A 273 -13.31 -13.71 6.74
N THR A 274 -12.63 -12.60 7.09
CA THR A 274 -13.03 -11.26 6.61
C THR A 274 -12.86 -11.12 5.08
N LEU A 275 -11.76 -11.64 4.53
CA LEU A 275 -11.48 -11.56 3.09
C LEU A 275 -12.36 -12.51 2.25
N ALA A 276 -12.92 -13.54 2.85
CA ALA A 276 -13.85 -14.47 2.20
C ALA A 276 -15.21 -13.82 1.91
N GLU A 277 -15.57 -12.76 2.62
CA GLU A 277 -16.86 -12.07 2.47
C GLU A 277 -16.68 -10.81 1.59
N PRO A 278 -17.22 -10.80 0.36
CA PRO A 278 -16.97 -9.73 -0.61
C PRO A 278 -17.53 -8.36 -0.18
N GLU A 279 -18.52 -8.32 0.70
CA GLU A 279 -19.04 -7.06 1.26
C GLU A 279 -18.04 -6.30 2.14
N ASN A 280 -17.05 -6.98 2.70
CA ASN A 280 -16.00 -6.36 3.52
C ASN A 280 -14.95 -5.64 2.67
N LEU A 281 -14.88 -5.95 1.36
CA LEU A 281 -13.86 -5.38 0.46
C LEU A 281 -14.28 -4.00 -0.06
N PRO A 282 -13.36 -3.06 -0.26
CA PRO A 282 -11.91 -3.13 -0.03
C PRO A 282 -11.50 -3.12 1.44
N VAL A 283 -10.40 -3.83 1.74
CA VAL A 283 -9.82 -3.97 3.08
C VAL A 283 -8.48 -3.24 3.18
N TYR A 284 -8.22 -2.60 4.33
CA TYR A 284 -6.91 -2.06 4.69
C TYR A 284 -6.33 -2.83 5.87
N ILE A 285 -5.17 -3.47 5.67
CA ILE A 285 -4.47 -4.23 6.73
C ILE A 285 -3.25 -3.46 7.22
N HIS A 286 -3.14 -3.28 8.53
CA HIS A 286 -2.00 -2.61 9.11
C HIS A 286 -1.55 -3.19 10.45
N CYS A 287 -0.30 -2.89 10.80
CA CYS A 287 0.20 -2.95 12.16
C CYS A 287 0.69 -1.57 12.59
N THR A 288 1.80 -1.44 13.28
CA THR A 288 2.38 -0.13 13.63
C THR A 288 3.02 0.53 12.41
N ALA A 289 3.93 -0.17 11.74
CA ALA A 289 4.69 0.30 10.58
C ALA A 289 4.16 -0.23 9.24
N GLY A 290 3.17 -1.14 9.24
CA GLY A 290 2.77 -1.84 8.03
C GLY A 290 3.83 -2.77 7.45
N ALA A 291 4.86 -3.12 8.23
CA ALA A 291 6.04 -3.84 7.77
C ALA A 291 6.02 -5.33 8.16
N ASP A 292 6.22 -5.64 9.45
CA ASP A 292 6.55 -6.99 9.91
C ASP A 292 5.31 -7.90 10.05
N ARG A 293 4.37 -7.60 10.95
CA ARG A 293 3.11 -8.35 11.11
C ARG A 293 2.26 -8.27 9.85
N THR A 294 2.14 -7.07 9.30
CA THR A 294 1.45 -6.85 8.02
C THR A 294 2.15 -7.59 6.88
N GLY A 295 3.49 -7.56 6.81
CA GLY A 295 4.25 -8.32 5.82
C GLY A 295 4.04 -9.84 5.94
N THR A 296 3.94 -10.34 7.17
CA THR A 296 3.68 -11.75 7.45
C THR A 296 2.29 -12.19 6.97
N ILE A 297 1.25 -11.41 7.26
CA ILE A 297 -0.10 -11.76 6.80
C ILE A 297 -0.24 -11.60 5.28
N CYS A 298 0.37 -10.59 4.68
CA CYS A 298 0.39 -10.43 3.22
C CYS A 298 1.16 -11.57 2.52
N TYR A 299 2.23 -12.10 3.14
CA TYR A 299 2.90 -13.31 2.67
C TYR A 299 1.95 -14.51 2.63
N LEU A 300 1.14 -14.72 3.67
CA LEU A 300 0.16 -15.81 3.70
C LEU A 300 -0.94 -15.61 2.65
N ILE A 301 -1.47 -14.40 2.52
CA ILE A 301 -2.54 -14.08 1.58
C ILE A 301 -2.03 -14.25 0.13
N ASN A 302 -1.02 -13.51 -0.27
CA ASN A 302 -0.52 -13.57 -1.64
C ASN A 302 0.06 -14.96 -1.99
N GLY A 303 0.68 -15.64 -1.02
CA GLY A 303 1.21 -16.98 -1.24
C GLY A 303 0.12 -18.02 -1.45
N VAL A 304 -1.01 -17.97 -0.71
CA VAL A 304 -2.14 -18.89 -0.95
C VAL A 304 -2.91 -18.56 -2.24
N LEU A 305 -2.83 -17.31 -2.70
CA LEU A 305 -3.31 -16.91 -4.04
C LEU A 305 -2.41 -17.44 -5.17
N GLY A 306 -1.21 -17.90 -4.85
CA GLY A 306 -0.27 -18.47 -5.82
C GLY A 306 0.75 -17.48 -6.37
N VAL A 307 0.96 -16.36 -5.69
CA VAL A 307 2.07 -15.45 -6.00
C VAL A 307 3.39 -16.14 -5.65
N GLU A 308 4.34 -16.12 -6.58
CA GLU A 308 5.66 -16.73 -6.38
C GLU A 308 6.49 -15.97 -5.34
N TYR A 309 7.50 -16.64 -4.78
CA TYR A 309 8.28 -16.11 -3.65
C TYR A 309 8.95 -14.76 -3.97
N GLU A 310 9.41 -14.56 -5.19
CA GLU A 310 10.03 -13.32 -5.65
C GLU A 310 9.07 -12.13 -5.54
N GLY A 311 7.80 -12.32 -5.87
CA GLY A 311 6.76 -11.30 -5.71
C GLY A 311 6.49 -10.99 -4.23
N LEU A 312 6.53 -12.00 -3.35
CA LEU A 312 6.37 -11.82 -1.90
C LEU A 312 7.55 -11.08 -1.28
N VAL A 313 8.78 -11.37 -1.73
CA VAL A 313 10.00 -10.66 -1.36
C VAL A 313 9.91 -9.20 -1.79
N GLN A 314 9.52 -8.96 -3.03
CA GLN A 314 9.40 -7.62 -3.58
C GLN A 314 8.38 -6.79 -2.81
N ASP A 315 7.20 -7.34 -2.50
CA ASP A 315 6.22 -6.66 -1.65
C ASP A 315 6.81 -6.34 -0.27
N PHE A 316 7.52 -7.26 0.36
CA PHE A 316 8.12 -7.02 1.67
C PHE A 316 9.17 -5.91 1.63
N GLU A 317 10.07 -5.94 0.65
CA GLU A 317 11.17 -4.97 0.49
C GLU A 317 10.70 -3.55 0.12
N LEU A 318 9.54 -3.40 -0.55
CA LEU A 318 8.93 -2.10 -0.87
C LEU A 318 8.71 -1.23 0.39
N THR A 319 8.60 -1.82 1.57
CA THR A 319 8.59 -1.09 2.84
C THR A 319 9.82 -0.19 3.01
N SER A 320 10.95 -0.55 2.39
CA SER A 320 12.21 0.21 2.47
C SER A 320 12.15 1.59 1.81
N PHE A 321 11.16 1.82 0.94
CA PHE A 321 10.89 3.12 0.34
C PHE A 321 9.91 3.97 1.16
N SER A 322 9.70 3.62 2.42
CA SER A 322 8.87 4.38 3.35
C SER A 322 9.66 4.81 4.58
N GLU A 323 9.09 5.74 5.35
CA GLU A 323 9.65 6.20 6.64
C GLU A 323 9.69 5.11 7.71
N GLN A 324 9.17 3.90 7.42
CA GLN A 324 9.01 2.81 8.39
C GLN A 324 10.27 1.94 8.55
N GLY A 325 11.38 2.38 7.97
CA GLY A 325 12.65 1.70 8.05
C GLY A 325 12.83 0.61 6.99
N ARG A 326 14.04 0.14 6.90
CA ARG A 326 14.51 -0.69 5.79
C ARG A 326 14.18 -2.17 6.01
N ARG A 327 13.83 -2.85 4.91
CA ARG A 327 13.51 -4.28 4.86
C ARG A 327 14.23 -4.96 3.69
N TRP A 328 15.41 -4.43 3.31
CA TRP A 328 16.19 -4.94 2.20
C TRP A 328 16.66 -6.37 2.43
N ARG A 329 16.72 -7.14 1.34
CA ARG A 329 17.36 -8.45 1.36
C ARG A 329 18.81 -8.33 1.81
N SER A 330 19.26 -9.30 2.61
CA SER A 330 20.60 -9.33 3.16
C SER A 330 21.60 -9.85 2.12
N SER A 331 22.90 -9.51 2.29
CA SER A 331 24.03 -10.06 1.53
C SER A 331 24.21 -11.57 1.68
N VAL A 332 23.51 -12.19 2.61
CA VAL A 332 23.55 -13.63 2.84
C VAL A 332 22.75 -14.32 1.74
N LYS A 333 23.43 -14.80 0.71
CA LYS A 333 22.82 -15.54 -0.42
C LYS A 333 22.17 -16.87 -0.03
N ASN A 334 22.50 -17.41 1.15
CA ASN A 334 21.97 -18.65 1.65
C ASN A 334 21.18 -18.38 2.93
N TRP A 335 19.92 -18.68 2.91
CA TRP A 335 18.98 -18.68 4.03
C TRP A 335 19.33 -19.71 5.10
N GLU A 336 20.51 -20.32 5.01
CA GLU A 336 21.00 -21.24 6.01
C GLU A 336 21.22 -20.51 7.32
N PHE A 337 20.67 -21.08 8.35
CA PHE A 337 20.78 -20.69 9.74
C PHE A 337 22.22 -20.39 10.11
N GLN A 338 22.63 -19.15 10.11
CA GLN A 338 23.89 -18.76 10.77
C GLN A 338 23.61 -18.54 12.24
N SER A 339 23.94 -19.53 13.02
CA SER A 339 24.13 -19.38 14.47
C SER A 339 25.22 -18.34 14.71
N GLU A 340 24.88 -17.29 15.47
CA GLU A 340 25.85 -16.42 16.15
C GLU A 340 26.69 -15.44 15.30
N GLY A 341 26.07 -14.61 14.47
CA GLY A 341 26.67 -13.37 13.99
C GLY A 341 25.87 -12.15 14.50
N VAL A 342 26.55 -11.11 14.95
CA VAL A 342 25.94 -9.81 15.27
C VAL A 342 25.39 -9.24 13.97
N MET A 343 24.09 -9.45 13.73
CA MET A 343 23.41 -8.88 12.57
C MET A 343 23.17 -7.40 12.78
N GLN A 344 23.42 -6.58 11.77
CA GLN A 344 22.99 -5.21 11.77
C GLN A 344 21.46 -5.12 11.75
N ASN A 345 20.88 -4.10 12.40
CA ASN A 345 19.42 -4.03 12.63
C ASN A 345 18.57 -4.12 11.36
N ASP A 346 19.08 -3.65 10.21
CA ASP A 346 18.33 -3.63 8.95
C ASP A 346 18.23 -5.00 8.27
N GLU A 347 19.24 -5.85 8.43
CA GLU A 347 19.26 -7.21 7.86
C GLU A 347 18.38 -8.18 8.67
N LYS A 348 18.20 -7.92 9.96
CA LYS A 348 17.50 -8.81 10.89
C LYS A 348 16.07 -9.14 10.44
N ASN A 349 15.34 -8.16 9.94
CA ASN A 349 13.95 -8.34 9.55
C ASN A 349 13.82 -9.15 8.26
N PHE A 350 14.70 -8.93 7.30
CA PHE A 350 14.68 -9.71 6.05
C PHE A 350 15.10 -11.16 6.31
N ILE A 351 16.09 -11.39 7.16
CA ILE A 351 16.49 -12.74 7.59
C ILE A 351 15.32 -13.45 8.30
N ALA A 352 14.59 -12.75 9.18
CA ALA A 352 13.43 -13.33 9.86
C ALA A 352 12.31 -13.69 8.87
N PHE A 353 12.08 -12.88 7.82
CA PHE A 353 11.14 -13.16 6.74
C PHE A 353 11.55 -14.42 5.96
N GLY A 354 12.83 -14.52 5.56
CA GLY A 354 13.35 -15.68 4.85
C GLY A 354 13.37 -16.97 5.69
N GLN A 355 13.64 -16.85 6.99
CA GLN A 355 13.52 -17.99 7.93
C GLN A 355 12.08 -18.50 8.00
N MET A 356 11.10 -17.61 8.11
CA MET A 356 9.69 -17.98 8.08
C MET A 356 9.37 -18.76 6.81
N HIS A 357 9.80 -18.28 5.65
CA HIS A 357 9.60 -18.97 4.38
C HIS A 357 10.25 -20.35 4.38
N SER A 358 11.52 -20.45 4.79
CA SER A 358 12.25 -21.72 4.82
C SER A 358 11.57 -22.75 5.73
N LEU A 359 11.11 -22.33 6.91
CA LEU A 359 10.36 -23.19 7.83
C LEU A 359 8.99 -23.56 7.27
N MET A 360 8.30 -22.65 6.62
CA MET A 360 7.02 -22.91 5.94
C MET A 360 7.20 -24.03 4.91
N MET A 361 8.20 -23.93 4.04
CA MET A 361 8.49 -24.95 3.04
C MET A 361 8.91 -26.27 3.68
N GLN A 362 9.79 -26.23 4.66
CA GLN A 362 10.30 -27.44 5.32
C GLN A 362 9.19 -28.26 5.98
N TRP A 363 8.24 -27.62 6.64
CA TRP A 363 7.24 -28.30 7.47
C TRP A 363 5.92 -28.56 6.75
N TYR A 364 5.57 -27.74 5.75
CA TYR A 364 4.27 -27.81 5.08
C TYR A 364 4.35 -28.18 3.58
N ALA A 365 5.59 -28.28 3.03
CA ALA A 365 5.87 -28.79 1.70
C ALA A 365 7.03 -29.81 1.71
N PRO A 366 7.04 -30.83 2.59
CA PRO A 366 8.21 -31.71 2.79
C PRO A 366 8.50 -32.61 1.60
N ASN A 367 7.57 -32.79 0.66
CA ASN A 367 7.74 -33.62 -0.53
C ASN A 367 7.98 -32.82 -1.81
N GLY A 368 8.32 -31.52 -1.67
CA GLY A 368 8.58 -30.64 -2.81
C GLY A 368 7.32 -30.03 -3.41
N GLU A 369 6.27 -29.86 -2.62
CA GLU A 369 5.05 -29.13 -2.99
C GLU A 369 5.37 -27.65 -3.25
N THR A 370 4.47 -26.96 -3.94
CA THR A 370 4.60 -25.54 -4.20
C THR A 370 4.43 -24.69 -2.91
N LEU A 371 4.91 -23.45 -2.94
CA LEU A 371 4.69 -22.48 -1.86
C LEU A 371 3.19 -22.28 -1.57
N GLN A 372 2.36 -22.17 -2.62
CA GLN A 372 0.91 -22.08 -2.46
C GLN A 372 0.36 -23.25 -1.65
N LYS A 373 0.80 -24.48 -1.97
CA LYS A 373 0.35 -25.68 -1.25
C LYS A 373 0.89 -25.75 0.17
N ALA A 374 2.11 -25.28 0.41
CA ALA A 374 2.67 -25.18 1.76
C ALA A 374 1.82 -24.27 2.64
N ILE A 375 1.49 -23.07 2.16
CA ILE A 375 0.69 -22.11 2.88
C ILE A 375 -0.75 -22.64 3.07
N GLU A 376 -1.35 -23.24 2.05
CA GLU A 376 -2.66 -23.89 2.17
C GLU A 376 -2.67 -24.97 3.29
N ASN A 377 -1.66 -25.85 3.30
CA ASN A 377 -1.50 -26.86 4.33
C ASN A 377 -1.37 -26.25 5.73
N TYR A 378 -0.61 -25.17 5.86
CA TYR A 378 -0.48 -24.44 7.11
C TYR A 378 -1.81 -23.83 7.57
N LEU A 379 -2.51 -23.13 6.69
CA LEU A 379 -3.80 -22.49 7.00
C LEU A 379 -4.86 -23.50 7.42
N ILE A 380 -4.91 -24.66 6.78
CA ILE A 380 -5.86 -25.73 7.11
C ILE A 380 -5.47 -26.43 8.42
N ASN A 381 -4.23 -26.93 8.50
CA ASN A 381 -3.83 -27.84 9.56
C ASN A 381 -3.47 -27.13 10.87
N VAL A 382 -3.02 -25.87 10.83
CA VAL A 382 -2.63 -25.10 12.00
C VAL A 382 -3.67 -24.05 12.35
N CYS A 383 -4.11 -23.27 11.36
CA CYS A 383 -5.08 -22.18 11.62
C CYS A 383 -6.53 -22.67 11.63
N GLY A 384 -6.81 -23.90 11.18
CA GLY A 384 -8.16 -24.44 11.13
C GLY A 384 -9.09 -23.67 10.17
N ILE A 385 -8.51 -23.10 9.12
CA ILE A 385 -9.26 -22.41 8.07
C ILE A 385 -9.78 -23.46 7.09
N SER A 386 -11.06 -23.38 6.72
CA SER A 386 -11.65 -24.33 5.79
C SER A 386 -11.15 -24.11 4.36
N MET A 387 -11.15 -25.14 3.55
CA MET A 387 -10.85 -25.01 2.11
C MET A 387 -11.84 -24.09 1.41
N GLU A 388 -13.11 -24.13 1.82
CA GLU A 388 -14.16 -23.24 1.33
C GLU A 388 -13.80 -21.75 1.55
N THR A 389 -13.33 -21.39 2.74
CA THR A 389 -12.84 -20.02 3.04
C THR A 389 -11.69 -19.63 2.12
N ILE A 390 -10.71 -20.53 1.91
CA ILE A 390 -9.57 -20.28 1.02
C ILE A 390 -10.03 -20.06 -0.43
N GLU A 391 -10.98 -20.88 -0.90
CA GLU A 391 -11.52 -20.74 -2.25
C GLU A 391 -12.31 -19.44 -2.41
N SER A 392 -13.13 -19.04 -1.43
CA SER A 392 -13.82 -17.74 -1.43
C SER A 392 -12.82 -16.58 -1.51
N VAL A 393 -11.71 -16.64 -0.75
CA VAL A 393 -10.65 -15.62 -0.84
C VAL A 393 -10.02 -15.57 -2.24
N ARG A 394 -9.79 -16.74 -2.87
CA ARG A 394 -9.28 -16.81 -4.25
C ARG A 394 -10.27 -16.22 -5.26
N GLU A 395 -11.54 -16.57 -5.16
CA GLU A 395 -12.60 -16.03 -6.03
C GLU A 395 -12.74 -14.51 -5.90
N ASN A 396 -12.66 -14.01 -4.68
CA ASN A 396 -12.76 -12.58 -4.41
C ASN A 396 -11.54 -11.82 -4.94
N LEU A 397 -10.32 -12.35 -4.79
CA LEU A 397 -9.06 -11.61 -5.01
C LEU A 397 -8.32 -11.96 -6.30
N LEU A 398 -8.69 -13.00 -7.05
CA LEU A 398 -8.03 -13.38 -8.33
C LEU A 398 -8.89 -13.05 -9.55
N VAL A 399 -8.19 -12.69 -10.64
CA VAL A 399 -8.75 -12.52 -11.98
C VAL A 399 -7.95 -13.32 -13.00
#